data_027859d60b49ec8710513492291be119
#
_entry.id   027859d60b49ec8710513492291be119
#
_cell.length_a   1.000
_cell.length_b   1.000
_cell.length_c   1.000
_cell.angle_alpha   90.00
_cell.angle_beta   90.00
_cell.angle_gamma   90.00
#
_symmetry.space_group_name_H-M   'P 1'
#
loop_
_entity.id
_entity.type
_entity.pdbx_description
1 polymer ?
#
loop_
_entity_poly.entity_id
_entity_poly.type
_entity_poly.pdbx_seq_one_letter_code
_entity_poly.pdbx_strand_id
1 'polypeptide(L)'
;IIRNNLERSPLFSGAIEGTGPRYCPSIEDKVVKFPDKERHQVFVEPEGLYTNEMYLGGMSSSLPEDVQYAMYRTVPGLENIKIVRNAYAIEYDCINPRQLKASLEFKNIDGLFSGGQFNGSSGYEEAAVQGFMAGVNAARKLQEKSAVVLDRSQAYIGVLIDDLVTCLLYTSDAADD
;
A
#
# COMPACT_ATOMS: atom_id res chain seq x y z
N ILE A 1 9.44 4.20 -24.57
CA ILE A 1 8.09 4.79 -24.36
C ILE A 1 8.02 5.39 -22.98
N ILE A 2 8.22 4.60 -21.89
CA ILE A 2 8.07 5.06 -20.49
C ILE A 2 8.93 6.30 -20.22
N ARG A 3 10.25 6.24 -20.48
CA ARG A 3 11.18 7.35 -20.21
C ARG A 3 10.77 8.66 -20.89
N ASN A 4 10.18 8.58 -22.08
CA ASN A 4 9.76 9.76 -22.84
C ASN A 4 8.43 10.34 -22.36
N ASN A 5 7.77 9.71 -21.39
CA ASN A 5 6.47 10.12 -20.89
C ASN A 5 6.44 10.29 -19.35
N LEU A 6 7.60 10.30 -18.68
CA LEU A 6 7.66 10.42 -17.22
C LEU A 6 6.98 11.69 -16.71
N GLU A 7 7.12 12.81 -17.42
CA GLU A 7 6.47 14.07 -17.07
C GLU A 7 4.92 13.98 -17.08
N ARG A 8 4.37 12.99 -17.77
CA ARG A 8 2.93 12.73 -17.83
C ARG A 8 2.46 11.79 -16.73
N SER A 9 3.36 11.23 -15.93
CA SER A 9 3.05 10.39 -14.80
C SER A 9 2.77 11.25 -13.56
N PRO A 10 1.61 11.12 -12.89
CA PRO A 10 1.31 11.81 -11.63
C PRO A 10 2.34 11.57 -10.54
N LEU A 11 2.98 10.39 -10.53
CA LEU A 11 4.05 10.05 -9.57
C LEU A 11 5.34 10.86 -9.80
N PHE A 12 5.65 11.24 -11.04
CA PHE A 12 6.86 11.96 -11.40
C PHE A 12 6.64 13.46 -11.64
N SER A 13 5.42 13.86 -11.93
CA SER A 13 5.06 15.28 -12.12
C SER A 13 4.87 16.05 -10.82
N GLY A 14 4.91 15.38 -9.66
CA GLY A 14 4.62 15.99 -8.36
C GLY A 14 3.13 16.19 -8.08
N ALA A 15 2.25 15.62 -8.88
CA ALA A 15 0.81 15.67 -8.64
C ALA A 15 0.39 14.78 -7.45
N ILE A 16 1.21 13.77 -7.13
CA ILE A 16 1.05 12.90 -5.95
C ILE A 16 2.22 13.18 -5.01
N GLU A 17 1.94 13.81 -3.87
CA GLU A 17 2.95 14.21 -2.87
C GLU A 17 2.88 13.34 -1.59
N GLY A 18 2.05 12.33 -1.56
CA GLY A 18 1.80 11.54 -0.36
C GLY A 18 2.99 10.67 0.06
N THR A 19 3.41 10.82 1.32
CA THR A 19 4.28 9.85 2.00
C THR A 19 3.41 8.72 2.55
N GLY A 20 2.97 7.83 1.67
CA GLY A 20 2.11 6.73 2.07
C GLY A 20 2.88 5.61 2.78
N PRO A 21 2.21 4.79 3.59
CA PRO A 21 2.82 3.66 4.30
C PRO A 21 3.17 2.49 3.36
N ARG A 22 2.82 2.59 2.10
CA ARG A 22 3.00 1.52 1.13
C ARG A 22 3.78 2.00 -0.08
N TYR A 23 4.91 1.36 -0.33
CA TYR A 23 5.67 1.48 -1.56
C TYR A 23 5.30 0.32 -2.48
N CYS A 24 4.62 0.64 -3.59
CA CYS A 24 4.37 -0.32 -4.66
C CYS A 24 5.02 0.22 -5.93
N PRO A 25 6.23 -0.23 -6.29
CA PRO A 25 6.96 0.35 -7.41
C PRO A 25 6.18 0.15 -8.70
N SER A 26 5.91 1.25 -9.40
CA SER A 26 5.36 1.25 -10.73
C SER A 26 6.39 0.76 -11.75
N ILE A 27 5.97 0.46 -12.97
CA ILE A 27 6.93 0.13 -14.03
C ILE A 27 7.82 1.34 -14.34
N GLU A 28 7.32 2.56 -14.18
CA GLU A 28 8.09 3.79 -14.32
C GLU A 28 9.22 3.85 -13.28
N ASP A 29 8.93 3.53 -12.02
CA ASP A 29 9.92 3.47 -10.95
C ASP A 29 11.03 2.46 -11.28
N LYS A 30 10.64 1.28 -11.73
CA LYS A 30 11.59 0.22 -12.09
C LYS A 30 12.51 0.66 -13.23
N VAL A 31 11.96 1.32 -14.24
CA VAL A 31 12.73 1.80 -15.40
C VAL A 31 13.69 2.93 -15.02
N VAL A 32 13.32 3.76 -14.05
CA VAL A 32 14.15 4.87 -13.56
C VAL A 32 15.21 4.38 -12.57
N LYS A 33 14.81 3.59 -11.58
CA LYS A 33 15.72 3.09 -10.53
C LYS A 33 16.71 2.04 -11.02
N PHE A 34 16.29 1.23 -12.00
CA PHE A 34 17.11 0.15 -12.55
C PHE A 34 17.33 0.32 -14.07
N PRO A 35 18.00 1.39 -14.50
CA PRO A 35 18.13 1.73 -15.91
C PRO A 35 18.95 0.72 -16.71
N ASP A 36 19.82 -0.03 -16.05
CA ASP A 36 20.73 -1.02 -16.67
C ASP A 36 20.11 -2.42 -16.78
N LYS A 37 18.88 -2.60 -16.25
CA LYS A 37 18.18 -3.87 -16.41
C LYS A 37 17.61 -3.98 -17.82
N GLU A 38 17.97 -5.06 -18.50
CA GLU A 38 17.51 -5.35 -19.87
C GLU A 38 16.03 -5.75 -19.92
N ARG A 39 15.51 -6.27 -18.81
CA ARG A 39 14.11 -6.73 -18.73
C ARG A 39 13.57 -6.66 -17.34
N HIS A 40 12.24 -6.50 -17.24
CA HIS A 40 11.47 -6.62 -16.01
C HIS A 40 10.47 -7.75 -16.15
N GLN A 41 10.19 -8.44 -15.05
CA GLN A 41 9.27 -9.57 -15.03
C GLN A 41 7.82 -9.07 -15.10
N VAL A 42 7.04 -9.73 -15.95
CA VAL A 42 5.59 -9.53 -16.08
C VAL A 42 4.91 -10.87 -15.80
N PHE A 43 3.91 -10.86 -14.96
CA PHE A 43 3.07 -12.01 -14.70
C PHE A 43 1.74 -11.84 -15.43
N VAL A 44 1.26 -12.90 -16.07
CA VAL A 44 -0.04 -12.95 -16.74
C VAL A 44 -0.88 -14.00 -16.02
N GLU A 45 -1.90 -13.55 -15.33
CA GLU A 45 -2.68 -14.37 -14.43
C GLU A 45 -4.17 -14.28 -14.79
N PRO A 46 -4.91 -15.42 -14.92
CA PRO A 46 -6.33 -15.36 -15.21
C PRO A 46 -7.10 -14.76 -14.02
N GLU A 47 -7.99 -13.82 -14.29
CA GLU A 47 -8.87 -13.23 -13.28
C GLU A 47 -9.95 -14.20 -12.75
N GLY A 48 -10.17 -15.29 -13.45
CA GLY A 48 -11.12 -16.31 -13.02
C GLY A 48 -11.29 -17.45 -14.02
N LEU A 49 -11.99 -18.50 -13.60
CA LEU A 49 -12.19 -19.72 -14.38
C LEU A 49 -13.07 -19.53 -15.63
N TYR A 50 -13.93 -18.52 -15.64
CA TYR A 50 -14.95 -18.34 -16.67
C TYR A 50 -14.83 -16.99 -17.39
N THR A 51 -13.67 -16.38 -17.34
CA THR A 51 -13.37 -15.12 -18.03
C THR A 51 -12.10 -15.24 -18.86
N ASN A 52 -12.02 -14.46 -19.94
CA ASN A 52 -10.83 -14.30 -20.74
C ASN A 52 -9.98 -13.09 -20.26
N GLU A 53 -10.38 -12.45 -19.19
CA GLU A 53 -9.65 -11.33 -18.61
C GLU A 53 -8.42 -11.87 -17.88
N MET A 54 -7.30 -11.18 -18.11
CA MET A 54 -6.01 -11.49 -17.50
C MET A 54 -5.52 -10.30 -16.69
N TYR A 55 -5.00 -10.57 -15.52
CA TYR A 55 -4.26 -9.58 -14.74
C TYR A 55 -2.80 -9.53 -15.18
N LEU A 56 -2.26 -8.34 -15.36
CA LEU A 56 -0.85 -8.13 -15.68
C LEU A 56 -0.10 -7.65 -14.44
N GLY A 57 0.47 -8.59 -13.70
CA GLY A 57 1.33 -8.31 -12.55
C GLY A 57 2.69 -7.76 -12.98
N GLY A 58 3.22 -6.81 -12.20
CA GLY A 58 4.52 -6.21 -12.45
C GLY A 58 4.52 -5.00 -13.38
N MET A 59 3.35 -4.62 -13.90
CA MET A 59 3.16 -3.52 -14.86
C MET A 59 2.26 -2.39 -14.32
N SER A 60 2.19 -2.23 -12.99
CA SER A 60 1.49 -1.10 -12.37
C SER A 60 2.04 0.21 -12.92
N SER A 61 1.17 1.15 -13.26
CA SER A 61 1.56 2.40 -13.92
C SER A 61 0.58 3.52 -13.57
N SER A 62 1.11 4.74 -13.48
CA SER A 62 0.31 5.97 -13.40
C SER A 62 0.26 6.73 -14.72
N LEU A 63 0.88 6.21 -15.76
CA LEU A 63 0.92 6.84 -17.08
C LEU A 63 -0.49 6.91 -17.71
N PRO A 64 -0.75 7.92 -18.54
CA PRO A 64 -2.03 8.05 -19.25
C PRO A 64 -2.35 6.86 -20.15
N GLU A 65 -3.63 6.67 -20.43
CA GLU A 65 -4.14 5.53 -21.19
C GLU A 65 -3.45 5.29 -22.53
N ASP A 66 -3.23 6.34 -23.30
CA ASP A 66 -2.57 6.26 -24.61
C ASP A 66 -1.13 5.70 -24.50
N VAL A 67 -0.44 6.08 -23.42
CA VAL A 67 0.92 5.60 -23.15
C VAL A 67 0.87 4.15 -22.67
N GLN A 68 -0.11 3.80 -21.85
CA GLN A 68 -0.30 2.42 -21.39
C GLN A 68 -0.55 1.48 -22.57
N TYR A 69 -1.44 1.83 -23.49
CA TYR A 69 -1.65 1.05 -24.72
C TYR A 69 -0.37 0.89 -25.54
N ALA A 70 0.35 1.98 -25.76
CA ALA A 70 1.59 1.95 -26.49
C ALA A 70 2.66 1.07 -25.81
N MET A 71 2.75 1.16 -24.48
CA MET A 71 3.71 0.42 -23.68
C MET A 71 3.39 -1.08 -23.67
N TYR A 72 2.16 -1.47 -23.34
CA TYR A 72 1.79 -2.88 -23.24
C TYR A 72 1.92 -3.62 -24.57
N ARG A 73 1.62 -2.97 -25.67
CA ARG A 73 1.74 -3.57 -27.01
C ARG A 73 3.19 -3.78 -27.48
N THR A 74 4.17 -3.28 -26.76
CA THR A 74 5.59 -3.60 -27.04
C THR A 74 6.05 -4.90 -26.36
N VAL A 75 5.24 -5.46 -25.47
CA VAL A 75 5.55 -6.72 -24.79
C VAL A 75 5.23 -7.88 -25.74
N PRO A 76 6.20 -8.79 -26.03
CA PRO A 76 5.98 -9.93 -26.90
C PRO A 76 4.76 -10.77 -26.46
N GLY A 77 3.83 -11.01 -27.37
CA GLY A 77 2.58 -11.71 -27.11
C GLY A 77 1.40 -10.83 -26.71
N LEU A 78 1.64 -9.52 -26.46
CA LEU A 78 0.60 -8.57 -26.09
C LEU A 78 0.31 -7.52 -27.16
N GLU A 79 0.79 -7.72 -28.39
CA GLU A 79 0.68 -6.76 -29.50
C GLU A 79 -0.77 -6.39 -29.83
N ASN A 80 -1.70 -7.29 -29.60
CA ASN A 80 -3.12 -7.14 -29.96
C ASN A 80 -4.05 -7.09 -28.74
N ILE A 81 -3.52 -6.81 -27.54
CA ILE A 81 -4.34 -6.75 -26.34
C ILE A 81 -5.41 -5.67 -26.42
N LYS A 82 -6.50 -5.93 -25.70
CA LYS A 82 -7.52 -4.94 -25.35
C LYS A 82 -7.44 -4.73 -23.84
N ILE A 83 -7.27 -3.49 -23.42
CA ILE A 83 -7.27 -3.13 -22.02
C ILE A 83 -8.72 -3.01 -21.55
N VAL A 84 -9.11 -3.79 -20.56
CA VAL A 84 -10.44 -3.75 -19.92
C VAL A 84 -10.49 -2.71 -18.83
N ARG A 85 -9.38 -2.59 -18.08
CA ARG A 85 -9.18 -1.60 -17.02
C ARG A 85 -7.74 -1.11 -17.07
N ASN A 86 -7.56 0.20 -17.16
CA ASN A 86 -6.25 0.81 -17.12
C ASN A 86 -5.60 0.63 -15.74
N ALA A 87 -4.27 0.56 -15.71
CA ALA A 87 -3.52 0.74 -14.48
C ALA A 87 -3.75 2.16 -13.94
N TYR A 88 -3.60 2.33 -12.65
CA TYR A 88 -3.88 3.58 -11.95
C TYR A 88 -2.86 3.79 -10.82
N ALA A 89 -2.63 5.04 -10.47
CA ALA A 89 -1.91 5.40 -9.27
C ALA A 89 -2.85 5.40 -8.07
N ILE A 90 -2.30 5.03 -6.92
CA ILE A 90 -2.99 5.14 -5.63
C ILE A 90 -2.16 6.08 -4.77
N GLU A 91 -2.83 7.07 -4.19
CA GLU A 91 -2.31 7.90 -3.14
C GLU A 91 -2.85 7.38 -1.79
N TYR A 92 -1.98 7.32 -0.81
CA TYR A 92 -2.32 6.79 0.50
C TYR A 92 -2.14 7.86 1.56
N ASP A 93 -3.19 8.09 2.35
CA ASP A 93 -3.11 8.92 3.52
C ASP A 93 -2.83 8.10 4.76
N CYS A 94 -2.04 8.64 5.68
CA CYS A 94 -1.84 8.08 7.00
C CYS A 94 -1.68 9.18 8.05
N ILE A 95 -2.05 8.85 9.27
CA ILE A 95 -1.81 9.70 10.42
C ILE A 95 -0.41 9.47 10.98
N ASN A 96 0.04 10.37 11.85
CA ASN A 96 1.15 10.07 12.73
C ASN A 96 0.65 9.14 13.85
N PRO A 97 1.02 7.86 13.89
CA PRO A 97 0.46 6.89 14.83
C PRO A 97 0.86 7.17 16.28
N ARG A 98 1.84 8.01 16.53
CA ARG A 98 2.20 8.49 17.88
C ARG A 98 1.08 9.29 18.54
N GLN A 99 0.05 9.69 17.79
CA GLN A 99 -1.17 10.27 18.32
C GLN A 99 -2.09 9.25 19.00
N LEU A 100 -1.79 7.95 18.84
CA LEU A 100 -2.58 6.87 19.43
C LEU A 100 -2.00 6.45 20.79
N LYS A 101 -2.90 6.01 21.68
CA LYS A 101 -2.57 5.23 22.86
C LYS A 101 -2.27 3.79 22.46
N ALA A 102 -1.67 3.00 23.35
CA ALA A 102 -1.49 1.56 23.12
C ALA A 102 -2.81 0.78 22.96
N SER A 103 -3.94 1.37 23.31
CA SER A 103 -5.29 0.84 23.04
C SER A 103 -5.78 1.13 21.62
N LEU A 104 -5.00 1.85 20.80
CA LEU A 104 -5.35 2.38 19.48
C LEU A 104 -6.44 3.48 19.52
N GLU A 105 -6.73 4.02 20.68
CA GLU A 105 -7.55 5.23 20.83
C GLU A 105 -6.70 6.48 20.60
N PHE A 106 -7.27 7.50 19.97
CA PHE A 106 -6.60 8.81 19.86
C PHE A 106 -6.37 9.43 21.23
N LYS A 107 -5.20 10.04 21.44
CA LYS A 107 -4.85 10.73 22.69
C LYS A 107 -5.70 11.96 22.94
N ASN A 108 -6.06 12.66 21.86
CA ASN A 108 -6.72 13.96 21.90
C ASN A 108 -8.21 13.91 21.55
N ILE A 109 -8.73 12.74 21.15
CA ILE A 109 -10.13 12.59 20.77
C ILE A 109 -10.68 11.35 21.49
N ASP A 110 -11.48 11.60 22.50
CA ASP A 110 -12.05 10.53 23.31
C ASP A 110 -13.05 9.69 22.50
N GLY A 111 -12.94 8.37 22.61
CA GLY A 111 -13.81 7.41 21.93
C GLY A 111 -13.49 7.18 20.44
N LEU A 112 -12.51 7.86 19.87
CA LEU A 112 -12.07 7.61 18.51
C LEU A 112 -10.92 6.61 18.50
N PHE A 113 -11.10 5.51 17.79
CA PHE A 113 -10.10 4.46 17.60
C PHE A 113 -9.70 4.36 16.14
N SER A 114 -8.47 3.92 15.88
CA SER A 114 -7.94 3.79 14.54
C SER A 114 -7.22 2.46 14.34
N GLY A 115 -7.27 1.94 13.13
CA GLY A 115 -6.59 0.69 12.76
C GLY A 115 -6.33 0.59 11.27
N GLY A 116 -5.32 -0.20 10.92
CA GLY A 116 -4.99 -0.52 9.54
C GLY A 116 -4.04 0.47 8.87
N GLN A 117 -4.17 0.57 7.55
CA GLN A 117 -3.27 1.38 6.72
C GLN A 117 -3.23 2.85 7.14
N PHE A 118 -4.34 3.40 7.59
CA PHE A 118 -4.43 4.76 8.08
C PHE A 118 -3.47 5.05 9.24
N ASN A 119 -3.08 4.04 10.00
CA ASN A 119 -2.07 4.13 11.04
C ASN A 119 -0.62 3.99 10.53
N GLY A 120 -0.41 3.87 9.23
CA GLY A 120 0.91 3.72 8.63
C GLY A 120 1.37 2.28 8.44
N SER A 121 0.48 1.28 8.54
CA SER A 121 0.79 -0.13 8.27
C SER A 121 0.41 -0.53 6.85
N SER A 122 1.29 -1.26 6.16
CA SER A 122 1.07 -1.66 4.77
C SER A 122 0.53 -3.09 4.61
N GLY A 123 0.71 -3.97 5.60
CA GLY A 123 0.30 -5.37 5.52
C GLY A 123 -1.18 -5.58 5.84
N TYR A 124 -1.78 -6.58 5.20
CA TYR A 124 -3.20 -6.93 5.43
C TYR A 124 -3.42 -7.50 6.82
N GLU A 125 -2.50 -8.34 7.28
CA GLU A 125 -2.54 -8.99 8.59
C GLU A 125 -2.42 -7.97 9.70
N GLU A 126 -1.52 -7.02 9.58
CA GLU A 126 -1.34 -5.91 10.52
C GLU A 126 -2.58 -5.03 10.57
N ALA A 127 -3.19 -4.75 9.43
CA ALA A 127 -4.42 -3.97 9.34
C ALA A 127 -5.58 -4.68 10.04
N ALA A 128 -5.74 -5.98 9.82
CA ALA A 128 -6.78 -6.80 10.43
C ALA A 128 -6.63 -6.84 11.96
N VAL A 129 -5.41 -7.05 12.44
CA VAL A 129 -5.11 -7.11 13.89
C VAL A 129 -5.34 -5.77 14.57
N GLN A 130 -4.91 -4.67 13.95
CA GLN A 130 -5.18 -3.34 14.49
C GLN A 130 -6.67 -3.05 14.57
N GLY A 131 -7.42 -3.36 13.51
CA GLY A 131 -8.87 -3.20 13.50
C GLY A 131 -9.57 -4.04 14.59
N PHE A 132 -9.11 -5.28 14.78
CA PHE A 132 -9.61 -6.15 15.84
C PHE A 132 -9.35 -5.57 17.23
N MET A 133 -8.11 -5.15 17.52
CA MET A 133 -7.75 -4.59 18.83
C MET A 133 -8.44 -3.25 19.09
N ALA A 134 -8.56 -2.40 18.08
CA ALA A 134 -9.30 -1.15 18.16
C ALA A 134 -10.78 -1.41 18.49
N GLY A 135 -11.41 -2.35 17.79
CA GLY A 135 -12.81 -2.73 18.04
C GLY A 135 -13.05 -3.32 19.43
N VAL A 136 -12.15 -4.22 19.88
CA VAL A 136 -12.21 -4.77 21.24
C VAL A 136 -12.12 -3.66 22.29
N ASN A 137 -11.18 -2.72 22.13
CA ASN A 137 -10.97 -1.64 23.08
C ASN A 137 -12.11 -0.62 23.07
N ALA A 138 -12.68 -0.33 21.89
CA ALA A 138 -13.87 0.50 21.77
C ALA A 138 -15.07 -0.12 22.52
N ALA A 139 -15.33 -1.41 22.32
CA ALA A 139 -16.39 -2.13 23.00
C ALA A 139 -16.19 -2.16 24.53
N ARG A 140 -14.94 -2.39 24.98
CA ARG A 140 -14.60 -2.36 26.41
C ARG A 140 -14.79 -0.99 27.04
N LYS A 141 -14.43 0.07 26.30
CA LYS A 141 -14.66 1.44 26.76
C LYS A 141 -16.14 1.73 26.97
N LEU A 142 -17.00 1.32 26.03
CA LEU A 142 -18.47 1.44 26.18
C LEU A 142 -19.02 0.64 27.40
N GLN A 143 -18.32 -0.42 27.77
CA GLN A 143 -18.67 -1.24 28.95
C GLN A 143 -17.98 -0.78 30.23
N GLU A 144 -17.30 0.36 30.19
CA GLU A 144 -16.53 0.91 31.32
C GLU A 144 -15.45 -0.06 31.86
N LYS A 145 -14.91 -0.91 30.99
CA LYS A 145 -13.86 -1.88 31.30
C LYS A 145 -12.49 -1.33 30.87
N SER A 146 -11.44 -1.76 31.57
CA SER A 146 -10.06 -1.44 31.18
C SER A 146 -9.74 -1.90 29.78
N ALA A 147 -8.96 -1.11 29.05
CA ALA A 147 -8.47 -1.50 27.73
C ALA A 147 -7.60 -2.77 27.79
N VAL A 148 -7.64 -3.56 26.74
CA VAL A 148 -6.70 -4.66 26.50
C VAL A 148 -5.49 -4.08 25.79
N VAL A 149 -4.34 -4.15 26.46
CA VAL A 149 -3.04 -3.81 25.91
C VAL A 149 -2.15 -5.03 26.10
N LEU A 150 -1.59 -5.52 25.01
CA LEU A 150 -0.67 -6.67 25.04
C LEU A 150 0.76 -6.16 25.05
N ASP A 151 1.57 -6.71 25.95
CA ASP A 151 2.98 -6.41 26.00
C ASP A 151 3.73 -7.13 24.87
N ARG A 152 4.90 -6.61 24.50
CA ARG A 152 5.80 -7.21 23.50
C ARG A 152 6.18 -8.66 23.80
N SER A 153 6.21 -9.03 25.08
CA SER A 153 6.52 -10.40 25.55
C SER A 153 5.34 -11.37 25.43
N GLN A 154 4.12 -10.86 25.25
CA GLN A 154 2.89 -11.67 25.25
C GLN A 154 2.48 -12.11 23.85
N ALA A 155 2.65 -11.23 22.86
CA ALA A 155 2.24 -11.52 21.48
C ALA A 155 2.91 -10.57 20.47
N TYR A 156 3.00 -11.00 19.20
CA TYR A 156 3.39 -10.13 18.08
C TYR A 156 2.50 -8.91 17.93
N ILE A 157 1.22 -9.02 18.29
CA ILE A 157 0.29 -7.88 18.34
C ILE A 157 0.80 -6.80 19.29
N GLY A 158 1.37 -7.19 20.43
CA GLY A 158 1.98 -6.26 21.38
C GLY A 158 3.19 -5.57 20.77
N VAL A 159 4.06 -6.29 20.09
CA VAL A 159 5.21 -5.73 19.37
C VAL A 159 4.76 -4.74 18.30
N LEU A 160 3.81 -5.13 17.46
CA LEU A 160 3.28 -4.29 16.38
C LEU A 160 2.72 -2.97 16.91
N ILE A 161 1.86 -3.03 17.92
CA ILE A 161 1.22 -1.83 18.45
C ILE A 161 2.22 -0.94 19.19
N ASP A 162 3.13 -1.53 19.95
CA ASP A 162 4.16 -0.78 20.66
C ASP A 162 5.08 -0.02 19.67
N ASP A 163 5.57 -0.71 18.63
CA ASP A 163 6.37 -0.07 17.59
C ASP A 163 5.58 1.04 16.88
N LEU A 164 4.32 0.80 16.59
CA LEU A 164 3.44 1.74 15.90
C LEU A 164 3.28 3.06 16.70
N VAL A 165 3.05 2.98 18.00
CA VAL A 165 2.72 4.16 18.83
C VAL A 165 3.96 4.84 19.44
N THR A 166 5.11 4.18 19.45
CA THR A 166 6.36 4.70 20.02
C THR A 166 7.37 5.11 18.98
N CYS A 167 7.49 4.35 17.89
CA CYS A 167 8.41 4.61 16.80
C CYS A 167 7.74 5.43 15.70
N LEU A 168 8.47 6.35 15.07
CA LEU A 168 8.14 6.77 13.72
C LEU A 168 8.48 5.58 12.83
N LEU A 169 7.46 4.86 12.37
CA LEU A 169 7.64 3.97 11.25
C LEU A 169 7.96 4.83 10.02
N TYR A 170 9.23 5.18 9.85
CA TYR A 170 9.74 5.21 8.51
C TYR A 170 9.58 3.78 8.04
N THR A 171 8.73 3.59 7.07
CA THR A 171 8.64 2.33 6.35
C THR A 171 10.06 1.97 5.97
N SER A 172 10.66 1.08 6.77
CA SER A 172 11.86 0.42 6.34
C SER A 172 11.48 -0.25 5.03
N ASP A 173 12.24 0.03 4.00
CA ASP A 173 12.14 -0.63 2.72
C ASP A 173 12.26 -2.14 2.93
N ALA A 174 11.14 -2.78 3.25
CA ALA A 174 11.03 -4.24 3.27
C ALA A 174 11.04 -4.82 1.84
N ALA A 175 11.52 -4.05 0.89
CA ALA A 175 11.59 -4.42 -0.52
C ALA A 175 13.03 -4.48 -1.07
N ASP A 176 14.04 -4.41 -0.22
CA ASP A 176 15.45 -4.48 -0.62
C ASP A 176 16.10 -5.85 -0.35
N ASP A 177 15.32 -6.92 -0.15
CA ASP A 177 15.82 -8.31 -0.14
C ASP A 177 15.38 -9.10 -1.37
#